data_854c3464acd5e6b52a1841f059eac7c0
#
_entry.id   854c3464acd5e6b52a1841f059eac7c0
#
_cell.length_a   1.000
_cell.length_b   1.000
_cell.length_c   1.000
_cell.angle_alpha   90.00
_cell.angle_beta   90.00
_cell.angle_gamma   90.00
#
_symmetry.space_group_name_H-M   'P 1'
#
loop_
_entity.id
_entity.type
_entity.pdbx_description
1 polymer ?
#
loop_
_entity_poly.entity_id
_entity_poly.type
_entity_poly.pdbx_seq_one_letter_code
_entity_poly.pdbx_strand_id
1 'polypeptide(L)'
;TVGSGIVEVIKTNQDMVNKKAGDEIDVKYILDLRDFPGDPYENLVVHDVEIILNDPEVLVIAEAMGGVEPAYTFTKRALSAGKSVCTSNKELVAKHGAELIELARANKCNYMIEASVGGGIPIIRPLNQSLTADRIEQINGILNGTTNYILTKMAQEGSDFANVLK
;
A
#
# COMPACT_ATOMS: atom_id res chain seq x y z
N THR A 1 -9.68 -3.95 8.94
CA THR A 1 -8.63 -4.32 7.96
C THR A 1 -8.02 -3.07 7.31
N VAL A 2 -6.90 -3.25 6.55
CA VAL A 2 -6.23 -2.10 5.88
C VAL A 2 -7.18 -1.40 4.92
N GLY A 3 -7.88 -2.14 4.06
CA GLY A 3 -8.84 -1.57 3.10
C GLY A 3 -9.94 -0.75 3.76
N SER A 4 -10.57 -1.26 4.83
CA SER A 4 -11.59 -0.51 5.59
C SER A 4 -11.02 0.77 6.18
N GLY A 5 -9.79 0.74 6.70
CA GLY A 5 -9.11 1.93 7.22
C GLY A 5 -8.83 2.98 6.15
N ILE A 6 -8.53 2.57 4.91
CA ILE A 6 -8.37 3.50 3.78
C ILE A 6 -9.68 4.23 3.49
N VAL A 7 -10.79 3.49 3.39
CA VAL A 7 -12.13 4.07 3.17
C VAL A 7 -12.49 5.04 4.29
N GLU A 8 -12.30 4.62 5.54
CA GLU A 8 -12.58 5.44 6.73
C GLU A 8 -11.78 6.75 6.72
N VAL A 9 -10.47 6.69 6.44
CA VAL A 9 -9.61 7.88 6.38
C VAL A 9 -10.06 8.84 5.28
N ILE A 10 -10.38 8.35 4.09
CA ILE A 10 -10.84 9.19 2.97
C ILE A 10 -12.16 9.86 3.34
N LYS A 11 -13.14 9.11 3.82
CA LYS A 11 -14.47 9.62 4.15
C LYS A 11 -14.48 10.56 5.34
N THR A 12 -13.70 10.27 6.40
CA THR A 12 -13.63 11.11 7.61
C THR A 12 -12.89 12.41 7.36
N ASN A 13 -11.86 12.39 6.50
CA ASN A 13 -10.99 13.53 6.25
C ASN A 13 -11.15 14.12 4.84
N GLN A 14 -12.29 13.93 4.20
CA GLN A 14 -12.51 14.25 2.78
C GLN A 14 -12.14 15.69 2.43
N ASP A 15 -12.58 16.68 3.20
CA ASP A 15 -12.25 18.10 2.96
C ASP A 15 -10.75 18.37 2.97
N MET A 16 -10.02 17.75 3.92
CA MET A 16 -8.57 17.90 4.01
C MET A 16 -7.86 17.18 2.86
N VAL A 17 -8.33 15.99 2.50
CA VAL A 17 -7.78 15.19 1.39
C VAL A 17 -7.98 15.94 0.08
N ASN A 18 -9.19 16.42 -0.21
CA ASN A 18 -9.52 17.19 -1.40
C ASN A 18 -8.69 18.48 -1.50
N LYS A 19 -8.58 19.23 -0.40
CA LYS A 19 -7.75 20.44 -0.35
C LYS A 19 -6.28 20.18 -0.66
N LYS A 20 -5.73 19.06 -0.18
CA LYS A 20 -4.33 18.68 -0.44
C LYS A 20 -4.12 18.13 -1.85
N ALA A 21 -5.09 17.41 -2.38
CA ALA A 21 -5.05 16.87 -3.73
C ALA A 21 -5.26 17.97 -4.79
N GLY A 22 -5.99 19.02 -4.45
CA GLY A 22 -6.43 20.06 -5.38
C GLY A 22 -7.60 19.61 -6.27
N ASP A 23 -8.24 18.50 -5.93
CA ASP A 23 -9.34 17.89 -6.65
C ASP A 23 -10.21 17.07 -5.69
N GLU A 24 -11.41 16.67 -6.12
CA GLU A 24 -12.29 15.79 -5.37
C GLU A 24 -11.79 14.35 -5.42
N ILE A 25 -11.53 13.78 -4.24
CA ILE A 25 -11.09 12.38 -4.07
C ILE A 25 -12.21 11.60 -3.39
N ASP A 26 -12.71 10.57 -4.04
CA ASP A 26 -13.70 9.67 -3.46
C ASP A 26 -13.38 8.20 -3.76
N VAL A 27 -13.97 7.30 -2.97
CA VAL A 27 -13.91 5.86 -3.18
C VAL A 27 -15.02 5.45 -4.14
N LYS A 28 -14.67 5.04 -5.35
CA LYS A 28 -15.64 4.63 -6.37
C LYS A 28 -15.97 3.14 -6.31
N TYR A 29 -14.96 2.31 -6.08
CA TYR A 29 -15.10 0.86 -6.03
C TYR A 29 -14.29 0.25 -4.89
N ILE A 30 -14.77 -0.88 -4.38
CA ILE A 30 -14.08 -1.75 -3.44
C ILE A 30 -14.05 -3.14 -4.06
N LEU A 31 -12.88 -3.64 -4.44
CA LEU A 31 -12.72 -5.01 -4.97
C LEU A 31 -12.56 -6.00 -3.81
N ASP A 32 -13.51 -6.88 -3.63
CA ASP A 32 -13.40 -8.01 -2.70
C ASP A 32 -14.20 -9.20 -3.26
N LEU A 33 -13.82 -10.41 -2.90
CA LEU A 33 -14.55 -11.64 -3.27
C LEU A 33 -15.78 -11.88 -2.38
N ARG A 34 -15.87 -11.16 -1.27
CA ARG A 34 -16.94 -11.29 -0.27
C ARG A 34 -17.93 -10.16 -0.42
N ASP A 35 -19.21 -10.46 -0.11
CA ASP A 35 -20.23 -9.45 0.13
C ASP A 35 -20.15 -8.94 1.58
N PHE A 36 -20.58 -7.71 1.79
CA PHE A 36 -20.61 -7.06 3.09
C PHE A 36 -22.03 -6.52 3.39
N PRO A 37 -23.04 -7.42 3.57
CA PRO A 37 -24.42 -7.00 3.74
C PRO A 37 -24.58 -6.13 5.00
N GLY A 38 -25.22 -4.98 4.83
CA GLY A 38 -25.42 -3.99 5.90
C GLY A 38 -24.24 -3.06 6.15
N ASP A 39 -23.13 -3.19 5.40
CA ASP A 39 -22.04 -2.21 5.43
C ASP A 39 -22.46 -0.93 4.67
N PRO A 40 -22.19 0.28 5.19
CA PRO A 40 -22.52 1.53 4.50
C PRO A 40 -21.98 1.66 3.08
N TYR A 41 -20.96 0.88 2.74
CA TYR A 41 -20.29 0.90 1.44
C TYR A 41 -20.51 -0.37 0.61
N GLU A 42 -21.50 -1.20 0.97
CA GLU A 42 -21.78 -2.45 0.25
C GLU A 42 -22.08 -2.24 -1.24
N ASN A 43 -22.69 -1.11 -1.58
CA ASN A 43 -23.01 -0.74 -2.96
C ASN A 43 -21.79 -0.37 -3.81
N LEU A 44 -20.61 -0.17 -3.22
CA LEU A 44 -19.35 0.09 -3.90
C LEU A 44 -18.57 -1.20 -4.16
N VAL A 45 -19.00 -2.33 -3.58
CA VAL A 45 -18.31 -3.61 -3.70
C VAL A 45 -18.52 -4.19 -5.10
N VAL A 46 -17.40 -4.55 -5.72
CA VAL A 46 -17.35 -5.24 -7.02
C VAL A 46 -16.48 -6.48 -6.91
N HIS A 47 -16.79 -7.51 -7.71
CA HIS A 47 -16.09 -8.79 -7.66
C HIS A 47 -15.20 -9.03 -8.89
N ASP A 48 -15.28 -8.14 -9.88
CA ASP A 48 -14.49 -8.23 -11.10
C ASP A 48 -13.56 -7.01 -11.23
N VAL A 49 -12.27 -7.28 -11.30
CA VAL A 49 -11.25 -6.25 -11.50
C VAL A 49 -11.39 -5.50 -12.82
N GLU A 50 -12.03 -6.11 -13.83
CA GLU A 50 -12.26 -5.48 -15.14
C GLU A 50 -13.13 -4.21 -15.02
N ILE A 51 -14.08 -4.19 -14.10
CA ILE A 51 -14.91 -3.01 -13.82
C ILE A 51 -14.03 -1.81 -13.47
N ILE A 52 -13.01 -2.04 -12.63
CA ILE A 52 -12.08 -1.00 -12.17
C ILE A 52 -11.09 -0.62 -13.27
N LEU A 53 -10.53 -1.62 -13.94
CA LEU A 53 -9.48 -1.38 -14.95
C LEU A 53 -10.01 -0.66 -16.20
N ASN A 54 -11.25 -0.94 -16.58
CA ASN A 54 -11.88 -0.35 -17.77
C ASN A 54 -12.58 1.00 -17.50
N ASP A 55 -12.70 1.43 -16.24
CA ASP A 55 -13.32 2.71 -15.91
C ASP A 55 -12.29 3.85 -16.01
N PRO A 56 -12.45 4.80 -16.93
CA PRO A 56 -11.50 5.91 -17.13
C PRO A 56 -11.50 6.92 -15.97
N GLU A 57 -12.54 6.96 -15.13
CA GLU A 57 -12.59 7.84 -13.96
C GLU A 57 -11.77 7.30 -12.78
N VAL A 58 -11.41 6.02 -12.79
CA VAL A 58 -10.51 5.45 -11.79
C VAL A 58 -9.07 5.79 -12.15
N LEU A 59 -8.48 6.70 -11.42
CA LEU A 59 -7.11 7.18 -11.63
C LEU A 59 -6.10 6.50 -10.69
N VAL A 60 -6.54 6.13 -9.49
CA VAL A 60 -5.67 5.59 -8.42
C VAL A 60 -6.31 4.33 -7.83
N ILE A 61 -5.49 3.32 -7.61
CA ILE A 61 -5.88 2.07 -6.94
C ILE A 61 -5.05 1.92 -5.67
N ALA A 62 -5.71 1.68 -4.54
CA ALA A 62 -5.06 1.31 -3.29
C ALA A 62 -5.07 -0.22 -3.15
N GLU A 63 -3.91 -0.85 -3.31
CA GLU A 63 -3.71 -2.29 -3.15
C GLU A 63 -3.45 -2.59 -1.67
N ALA A 64 -4.31 -3.39 -1.05
CA ALA A 64 -4.27 -3.76 0.36
C ALA A 64 -4.43 -5.28 0.57
N MET A 65 -4.12 -6.07 -0.46
CA MET A 65 -4.14 -7.53 -0.40
C MET A 65 -2.90 -8.07 0.33
N GLY A 66 -2.96 -9.30 0.78
CA GLY A 66 -1.81 -10.01 1.30
C GLY A 66 -1.21 -10.97 0.26
N GLY A 67 0.08 -11.30 0.44
CA GLY A 67 0.78 -12.19 -0.48
C GLY A 67 1.16 -11.55 -1.81
N VAL A 68 1.70 -12.36 -2.73
CA VAL A 68 2.19 -11.86 -4.03
C VAL A 68 1.09 -11.96 -5.10
N GLU A 69 0.40 -13.09 -5.17
CA GLU A 69 -0.73 -13.26 -6.09
C GLU A 69 -2.06 -13.26 -5.31
N PRO A 70 -3.10 -12.65 -5.85
CA PRO A 70 -3.23 -12.01 -7.16
C PRO A 70 -2.78 -10.54 -7.22
N ALA A 71 -2.20 -10.00 -6.14
CA ALA A 71 -1.79 -8.59 -6.03
C ALA A 71 -0.85 -8.17 -7.17
N TYR A 72 0.13 -9.01 -7.52
CA TYR A 72 1.05 -8.74 -8.63
C TYR A 72 0.32 -8.62 -9.97
N THR A 73 -0.52 -9.59 -10.28
CA THR A 73 -1.28 -9.60 -11.54
C THR A 73 -2.15 -8.36 -11.67
N PHE A 74 -2.89 -7.99 -10.62
CA PHE A 74 -3.77 -6.82 -10.66
C PHE A 74 -3.00 -5.50 -10.69
N THR A 75 -1.93 -5.37 -9.91
CA THR A 75 -1.06 -4.20 -9.92
C THR A 75 -0.42 -3.99 -11.29
N LYS A 76 0.13 -5.05 -11.89
CA LYS A 76 0.73 -5.00 -13.22
C LYS A 76 -0.27 -4.55 -14.29
N ARG A 77 -1.48 -5.08 -14.26
CA ARG A 77 -2.55 -4.69 -15.19
C ARG A 77 -2.98 -3.24 -14.98
N ALA A 78 -3.14 -2.80 -13.73
CA ALA A 78 -3.49 -1.41 -13.41
C ALA A 78 -2.45 -0.43 -13.93
N LEU A 79 -1.17 -0.68 -13.66
CA LEU A 79 -0.07 0.15 -14.17
C LEU A 79 0.04 0.13 -15.70
N SER A 80 -0.23 -1.02 -16.34
CA SER A 80 -0.27 -1.13 -17.80
C SER A 80 -1.43 -0.34 -18.42
N ALA A 81 -2.54 -0.18 -17.68
CA ALA A 81 -3.66 0.66 -18.05
C ALA A 81 -3.47 2.16 -17.72
N GLY A 82 -2.28 2.56 -17.26
CA GLY A 82 -1.95 3.94 -16.90
C GLY A 82 -2.55 4.41 -15.58
N LYS A 83 -3.08 3.50 -14.75
CA LYS A 83 -3.61 3.82 -13.43
C LYS A 83 -2.51 3.79 -12.38
N SER A 84 -2.44 4.81 -11.54
CA SER A 84 -1.49 4.84 -10.42
C SER A 84 -1.90 3.84 -9.33
N VAL A 85 -0.92 3.23 -8.68
CA VAL A 85 -1.17 2.27 -7.59
C VAL A 85 -0.37 2.67 -6.36
N CYS A 86 -1.01 2.61 -5.19
CA CYS A 86 -0.32 2.64 -3.90
C CYS A 86 -0.52 1.31 -3.17
N THR A 87 0.53 0.82 -2.50
CA THR A 87 0.48 -0.49 -1.84
C THR A 87 1.12 -0.48 -0.46
N SER A 88 0.57 -1.28 0.43
CA SER A 88 1.16 -1.65 1.72
C SER A 88 1.77 -3.06 1.71
N ASN A 89 1.78 -3.74 0.58
CA ASN A 89 2.19 -5.14 0.44
C ASN A 89 3.71 -5.27 0.33
N LYS A 90 4.36 -5.47 1.47
CA LYS A 90 5.83 -5.61 1.54
C LYS A 90 6.38 -6.78 0.73
N GLU A 91 5.63 -7.90 0.64
CA GLU A 91 6.07 -9.09 -0.08
C GLU A 91 6.04 -8.87 -1.59
N LEU A 92 4.98 -8.24 -2.11
CA LEU A 92 4.87 -7.83 -3.51
C LEU A 92 6.02 -6.90 -3.89
N VAL A 93 6.25 -5.87 -3.08
CA VAL A 93 7.32 -4.88 -3.35
C VAL A 93 8.70 -5.53 -3.28
N ALA A 94 8.95 -6.42 -2.33
CA ALA A 94 10.22 -7.12 -2.21
C ALA A 94 10.54 -8.00 -3.44
N LYS A 95 9.52 -8.65 -4.01
CA LYS A 95 9.70 -9.57 -5.17
C LYS A 95 9.66 -8.87 -6.51
N HIS A 96 8.78 -7.90 -6.70
CA HIS A 96 8.45 -7.32 -8.00
C HIS A 96 8.52 -5.78 -8.02
N GLY A 97 8.96 -5.13 -6.94
CA GLY A 97 8.92 -3.68 -6.84
C GLY A 97 9.68 -2.96 -7.95
N ALA A 98 10.88 -3.43 -8.29
CA ALA A 98 11.69 -2.82 -9.36
C ALA A 98 10.99 -2.89 -10.73
N GLU A 99 10.46 -4.07 -11.10
CA GLU A 99 9.71 -4.26 -12.34
C GLU A 99 8.47 -3.35 -12.40
N LEU A 100 7.71 -3.29 -11.31
CA LEU A 100 6.47 -2.49 -11.26
C LEU A 100 6.74 -0.98 -11.29
N ILE A 101 7.85 -0.52 -10.70
CA ILE A 101 8.28 0.89 -10.80
C ILE A 101 8.64 1.25 -12.24
N GLU A 102 9.39 0.40 -12.94
CA GLU A 102 9.73 0.64 -14.35
C GLU A 102 8.49 0.60 -15.24
N LEU A 103 7.57 -0.31 -14.98
CA LEU A 103 6.29 -0.38 -15.70
C LEU A 103 5.45 0.89 -15.49
N ALA A 104 5.38 1.40 -14.26
CA ALA A 104 4.69 2.65 -13.95
C ALA A 104 5.30 3.84 -14.70
N ARG A 105 6.63 3.95 -14.73
CA ARG A 105 7.33 4.98 -15.49
C ARG A 105 7.03 4.92 -16.99
N ALA A 106 7.06 3.71 -17.56
CA ALA A 106 6.78 3.50 -18.97
C ALA A 106 5.37 3.94 -19.35
N ASN A 107 4.41 3.77 -18.44
CA ASN A 107 2.99 4.13 -18.65
C ASN A 107 2.61 5.50 -18.07
N LYS A 108 3.59 6.31 -17.63
CA LYS A 108 3.40 7.68 -17.09
C LYS A 108 2.44 7.73 -15.90
N CYS A 109 2.42 6.70 -15.08
CA CYS A 109 1.69 6.64 -13.82
C CYS A 109 2.64 6.38 -12.64
N ASN A 110 2.12 6.32 -11.41
CA ASN A 110 2.92 6.18 -10.22
C ASN A 110 2.70 4.82 -9.53
N TYR A 111 3.77 4.21 -9.03
CA TYR A 111 3.72 3.11 -8.10
C TYR A 111 4.29 3.55 -6.76
N MET A 112 3.40 3.76 -5.77
CA MET A 112 3.72 4.34 -4.47
C MET A 112 3.84 3.23 -3.42
N ILE A 113 5.04 3.03 -2.89
CA ILE A 113 5.40 1.90 -2.02
C ILE A 113 5.70 2.30 -0.57
N GLU A 114 5.49 3.57 -0.19
CA GLU A 114 5.82 4.08 1.14
C GLU A 114 5.24 3.22 2.27
N ALA A 115 3.96 2.83 2.16
CA ALA A 115 3.27 2.06 3.18
C ALA A 115 3.74 0.59 3.30
N SER A 116 4.56 0.11 2.38
CA SER A 116 5.14 -1.24 2.44
C SER A 116 6.42 -1.31 3.29
N VAL A 117 6.99 -0.16 3.69
CA VAL A 117 8.24 -0.07 4.44
C VAL A 117 8.07 0.84 5.66
N GLY A 118 8.43 0.36 6.85
CA GLY A 118 8.44 1.19 8.07
C GLY A 118 7.06 1.51 8.66
N GLY A 119 5.97 0.90 8.16
CA GLY A 119 4.61 1.16 8.62
C GLY A 119 4.20 2.63 8.42
N GLY A 120 3.88 3.33 9.52
CA GLY A 120 3.51 4.75 9.48
C GLY A 120 4.69 5.72 9.46
N ILE A 121 5.93 5.23 9.48
CA ILE A 121 7.13 6.07 9.47
C ILE A 121 7.55 6.34 8.02
N PRO A 122 7.51 7.60 7.54
CA PRO A 122 7.92 7.92 6.18
C PRO A 122 9.44 7.79 6.04
N ILE A 123 9.91 6.95 5.12
CA ILE A 123 11.33 6.72 4.87
C ILE A 123 11.69 6.75 3.36
N ILE A 124 10.88 6.15 2.51
CA ILE A 124 11.18 6.06 1.07
C ILE A 124 11.10 7.45 0.43
N ARG A 125 10.06 8.21 0.74
CA ARG A 125 9.87 9.56 0.20
C ARG A 125 10.97 10.53 0.65
N PRO A 126 11.36 10.62 1.93
CA PRO A 126 12.51 11.42 2.36
C PRO A 126 13.81 11.03 1.65
N LEU A 127 14.12 9.74 1.51
CA LEU A 127 15.32 9.29 0.80
C LEU A 127 15.33 9.74 -0.67
N ASN A 128 14.18 9.68 -1.35
CA ASN A 128 14.09 10.02 -2.77
C ASN A 128 13.95 11.52 -3.05
N GLN A 129 13.33 12.29 -2.17
CA GLN A 129 13.03 13.70 -2.41
C GLN A 129 13.96 14.66 -1.68
N SER A 130 14.30 14.36 -0.41
CA SER A 130 15.13 15.26 0.39
C SER A 130 16.63 15.05 0.15
N LEU A 131 17.06 13.86 -0.24
CA LEU A 131 18.45 13.47 -0.46
C LEU A 131 18.77 13.25 -1.94
N THR A 132 18.06 13.91 -2.84
CA THR A 132 18.16 13.69 -4.29
C THR A 132 19.57 14.00 -4.85
N ALA A 133 20.30 14.93 -4.23
CA ALA A 133 21.64 15.32 -4.63
C ALA A 133 22.74 14.48 -3.96
N ASP A 134 22.37 13.65 -2.97
CA ASP A 134 23.34 12.88 -2.20
C ASP A 134 23.58 11.49 -2.81
N ARG A 135 24.78 10.99 -2.61
CA ARG A 135 25.13 9.59 -2.88
C ARG A 135 25.00 8.80 -1.57
N ILE A 136 23.95 8.01 -1.44
CA ILE A 136 23.74 7.15 -0.28
C ILE A 136 24.70 5.95 -0.41
N GLU A 137 25.64 5.82 0.52
CA GLU A 137 26.60 4.71 0.54
C GLU A 137 26.13 3.55 1.41
N GLN A 138 25.39 3.84 2.47
CA GLN A 138 24.92 2.82 3.41
C GLN A 138 23.63 3.28 4.10
N ILE A 139 22.73 2.32 4.35
CA ILE A 139 21.53 2.50 5.17
C ILE A 139 21.58 1.48 6.30
N ASN A 140 21.52 1.94 7.55
CA ASN A 140 21.42 1.10 8.74
C ASN A 140 20.10 1.40 9.44
N GLY A 141 19.35 0.35 9.82
CA GLY A 141 18.08 0.53 10.51
C GLY A 141 17.48 -0.76 11.04
N ILE A 142 16.50 -0.60 11.92
CA ILE A 142 15.64 -1.69 12.41
C ILE A 142 14.32 -1.56 11.63
N LEU A 143 14.12 -2.41 10.64
CA LEU A 143 13.02 -2.28 9.67
C LEU A 143 11.82 -3.20 9.97
N ASN A 144 11.90 -4.02 11.01
CA ASN A 144 10.83 -4.92 11.41
C ASN A 144 10.53 -4.81 12.91
N GLY A 145 9.35 -4.29 13.25
CA GLY A 145 8.93 -4.11 14.64
C GLY A 145 8.71 -5.44 15.39
N THR A 146 8.08 -6.42 14.74
CA THR A 146 7.77 -7.72 15.37
C THR A 146 9.03 -8.47 15.77
N THR A 147 9.98 -8.61 14.84
CA THR A 147 11.25 -9.29 15.13
C THR A 147 12.05 -8.55 16.22
N ASN A 148 12.10 -7.21 16.14
CA ASN A 148 12.77 -6.41 17.14
C ASN A 148 12.12 -6.58 18.53
N TYR A 149 10.79 -6.60 18.62
CA TYR A 149 10.07 -6.85 19.86
C TYR A 149 10.43 -8.21 20.45
N ILE A 150 10.38 -9.28 19.64
CA ILE A 150 10.72 -10.64 20.08
C ILE A 150 12.16 -10.69 20.63
N LEU A 151 13.13 -10.19 19.85
CA LEU A 151 14.53 -10.19 20.27
C LEU A 151 14.78 -9.35 21.52
N THR A 152 14.10 -8.23 21.66
CA THR A 152 14.18 -7.38 22.87
C THR A 152 13.67 -8.11 24.09
N LYS A 153 12.52 -8.77 24.01
CA LYS A 153 11.96 -9.56 25.10
C LYS A 153 12.88 -10.72 25.51
N MET A 154 13.44 -11.44 24.52
CA MET A 154 14.40 -12.50 24.80
C MET A 154 15.66 -11.97 25.50
N ALA A 155 16.18 -10.82 25.07
CA ALA A 155 17.41 -10.25 25.61
C ALA A 155 17.22 -9.62 27.03
N GLN A 156 16.10 -8.91 27.23
CA GLN A 156 15.85 -8.18 28.48
C GLN A 156 15.19 -9.02 29.58
N GLU A 157 14.28 -9.93 29.21
CA GLU A 157 13.49 -10.72 30.15
C GLU A 157 13.95 -12.18 30.24
N GLY A 158 14.92 -12.61 29.42
CA GLY A 158 15.35 -14.00 29.36
C GLY A 158 14.29 -14.97 28.83
N SER A 159 13.25 -14.44 28.21
CA SER A 159 12.16 -15.25 27.63
C SER A 159 12.63 -16.07 26.45
N ASP A 160 12.11 -17.27 26.29
CA ASP A 160 12.35 -18.06 25.08
C ASP A 160 11.43 -17.59 23.93
N PHE A 161 11.84 -17.90 22.68
CA PHE A 161 11.12 -17.50 21.47
C PHE A 161 9.66 -17.96 21.45
N ALA A 162 9.39 -19.19 21.89
CA ALA A 162 8.03 -19.76 21.85
C ALA A 162 7.08 -19.04 22.82
N ASN A 163 7.59 -18.57 23.94
CA ASN A 163 6.79 -17.81 24.91
C ASN A 163 6.49 -16.38 24.45
N VAL A 164 7.43 -15.73 23.77
CA VAL A 164 7.22 -14.36 23.26
C VAL A 164 6.32 -14.34 22.02
N LEU A 165 6.25 -15.47 21.29
CA LEU A 165 5.44 -15.58 20.07
C LEU A 165 3.95 -15.82 20.35
N LYS A 166 3.56 -16.21 21.56
CA LYS A 166 2.15 -16.38 22.00
C LYS A 166 1.48 -15.05 22.28
#